data_4e24080acbdf2e4158df0998506bc6d5
#
_entry.id   4e24080acbdf2e4158df0998506bc6d5
#
_cell.length_a   1.000
_cell.length_b   1.000
_cell.length_c   1.000
_cell.angle_alpha   90.00
_cell.angle_beta   90.00
_cell.angle_gamma   90.00
#
_symmetry.space_group_name_H-M   'P 1'
#
loop_
_entity.id
_entity.type
_entity.pdbx_description
1 polymer ?
#
loop_
_entity_poly.entity_id
_entity_poly.type
_entity_poly.pdbx_seq_one_letter_code
_entity_poly.pdbx_strand_id
1 'polypeptide(L)'
;MKPFRLAVVLALLLTLFAVALFAVPLQAQGDPGTPIDHGLWRVNGTDPALPQDDLEPLRQVIGGAQFVGLGESIHTSGGFYQMKDRTFRFLVERMGFRAFGMETSWFRADRVERYVQTCQGTPRDAIRGIFSVWQSTEVRDMVQWMCEWNTAHPNDRVHFYGFDIQNQALVDGPALVDFLHRLGIGDGDPRIAGIRVCDGVETDYYFAGLPFPPALYQQCQATLTDVAAFFDREEKAIERQTSQEELGWARIHLVGQQAWQEEIFFIDTDIERGGKARDRGMAYVVQAIHELRFPHARTALWAHNGHLAKKVGSTNYEAVEMGTLLADQLKSKYAVIGLVAHETSVDWLNVGACGPQNDFPVGPGSIEYVFHGLGPGAGVLADLKHPRFLEPGAAYTVGAVTMVPEEQFDAILYLDVSPKMHPLSWLPCQ
;
A
#
# COMPACT_ATOMS: atom_id res chain seq x y z
N MET A 1 52.80 -29.14 -49.53
CA MET A 1 53.05 -28.26 -48.38
C MET A 1 51.83 -27.36 -48.29
N LYS A 2 51.02 -27.72 -47.53
CA LYS A 2 50.38 -27.60 -46.19
C LYS A 2 49.26 -26.61 -46.23
N PRO A 3 47.99 -27.05 -46.25
CA PRO A 3 46.81 -26.21 -46.10
C PRO A 3 46.51 -25.86 -44.63
N PHE A 4 47.44 -26.15 -43.68
CA PHE A 4 47.16 -26.02 -42.23
C PHE A 4 47.44 -24.61 -41.63
N ARG A 5 48.13 -23.76 -42.37
CA ARG A 5 48.45 -22.39 -41.88
C ARG A 5 47.42 -21.34 -42.26
N LEU A 6 46.55 -21.61 -43.22
CA LEU A 6 45.50 -20.67 -43.62
C LEU A 6 44.27 -20.71 -42.73
N ALA A 7 43.95 -21.92 -42.18
CA ALA A 7 42.78 -22.11 -41.31
C ALA A 7 42.94 -21.47 -39.91
N VAL A 8 44.15 -21.41 -39.38
CA VAL A 8 44.41 -20.80 -38.04
C VAL A 8 44.38 -19.29 -38.08
N VAL A 9 44.80 -18.68 -39.19
CA VAL A 9 44.72 -17.21 -39.36
C VAL A 9 43.30 -16.72 -39.59
N LEU A 10 42.47 -17.50 -40.31
CA LEU A 10 41.04 -17.18 -40.49
C LEU A 10 40.22 -17.38 -39.21
N ALA A 11 40.57 -18.38 -38.37
CA ALA A 11 39.89 -18.59 -37.08
C ALA A 11 40.23 -17.46 -36.05
N LEU A 12 41.48 -16.96 -36.05
CA LEU A 12 41.88 -15.85 -35.20
C LEU A 12 41.30 -14.50 -35.64
N LEU A 13 41.07 -14.26 -36.93
CA LEU A 13 40.40 -13.08 -37.45
C LEU A 13 38.89 -13.09 -37.20
N LEU A 14 38.25 -14.28 -37.23
CA LEU A 14 36.82 -14.44 -36.91
C LEU A 14 36.54 -14.32 -35.39
N THR A 15 37.45 -14.70 -34.53
CA THR A 15 37.33 -14.51 -33.08
C THR A 15 37.54 -13.05 -32.65
N LEU A 16 38.43 -12.32 -33.34
CA LEU A 16 38.59 -10.87 -33.09
C LEU A 16 37.43 -10.03 -33.64
N PHE A 17 36.74 -10.48 -34.68
CA PHE A 17 35.52 -9.81 -35.19
C PHE A 17 34.26 -10.12 -34.35
N ALA A 18 34.16 -11.29 -33.72
CA ALA A 18 33.05 -11.66 -32.85
C ALA A 18 33.09 -10.94 -31.48
N VAL A 19 34.26 -10.53 -30.99
CA VAL A 19 34.41 -9.76 -29.76
C VAL A 19 34.13 -8.26 -29.96
N ALA A 20 34.27 -7.75 -31.18
CA ALA A 20 33.99 -6.34 -31.49
C ALA A 20 32.49 -6.01 -31.72
N LEU A 21 31.62 -7.04 -31.86
CA LEU A 21 30.20 -6.85 -32.15
C LEU A 21 29.29 -6.88 -30.90
N PHE A 22 29.85 -7.10 -29.70
CA PHE A 22 29.11 -7.06 -28.43
C PHE A 22 29.58 -5.99 -27.43
N ALA A 23 30.38 -5.04 -27.85
CA ALA A 23 30.51 -3.78 -27.14
C ALA A 23 29.30 -2.91 -27.50
N VAL A 24 28.14 -3.25 -26.95
CA VAL A 24 27.08 -2.25 -26.77
C VAL A 24 27.74 -1.13 -25.98
N PRO A 25 27.77 0.13 -26.49
CA PRO A 25 28.28 1.22 -25.67
C PRO A 25 27.47 1.20 -24.39
N LEU A 26 28.12 1.04 -23.24
CA LEU A 26 27.56 1.45 -21.96
C LEU A 26 27.24 2.93 -22.15
N GLN A 27 26.01 3.22 -22.55
CA GLN A 27 25.52 4.59 -22.51
C GLN A 27 25.74 5.06 -21.10
N ALA A 28 26.47 6.14 -20.94
CA ALA A 28 26.78 6.73 -19.66
C ALA A 28 25.45 6.90 -18.89
N GLN A 29 25.20 5.98 -17.99
CA GLN A 29 24.21 6.18 -16.95
C GLN A 29 24.73 7.38 -16.18
N GLY A 30 24.03 8.51 -16.27
CA GLY A 30 24.39 9.69 -15.48
C GLY A 30 24.43 9.30 -14.00
N ASP A 31 25.31 9.95 -13.24
CA ASP A 31 25.47 9.68 -11.82
C ASP A 31 24.11 9.71 -11.08
N PRO A 32 23.93 8.82 -10.09
CA PRO A 32 22.72 8.74 -9.25
C PRO A 32 22.39 10.09 -8.62
N GLY A 33 21.10 10.45 -8.60
CA GLY A 33 20.64 11.73 -8.06
C GLY A 33 20.95 12.94 -8.94
N THR A 34 21.50 12.72 -10.15
CA THR A 34 21.73 13.80 -11.11
C THR A 34 20.37 14.29 -11.62
N PRO A 35 20.11 15.62 -11.62
CA PRO A 35 18.95 16.16 -12.28
C PRO A 35 18.96 15.79 -13.77
N ILE A 36 17.90 15.16 -14.25
CA ILE A 36 17.68 14.98 -15.71
C ILE A 36 17.24 16.32 -16.28
N ASP A 37 16.37 17.01 -15.54
CA ASP A 37 15.82 18.33 -15.80
C ASP A 37 15.29 18.90 -14.47
N HIS A 38 14.84 20.16 -14.46
CA HIS A 38 14.22 20.74 -13.27
C HIS A 38 13.02 19.91 -12.79
N GLY A 39 13.08 19.45 -11.55
CA GLY A 39 12.04 18.62 -10.93
C GLY A 39 12.06 17.14 -11.33
N LEU A 40 13.07 16.68 -12.09
CA LEU A 40 13.25 15.28 -12.48
C LEU A 40 14.64 14.78 -12.13
N TRP A 41 14.72 13.63 -11.46
CA TRP A 41 15.98 12.99 -11.05
C TRP A 41 16.00 11.52 -11.45
N ARG A 42 17.19 11.02 -11.78
CA ARG A 42 17.40 9.59 -12.04
C ARG A 42 17.35 8.81 -10.74
N VAL A 43 16.68 7.66 -10.79
CA VAL A 43 16.66 6.66 -9.71
C VAL A 43 17.39 5.41 -10.20
N ASN A 44 18.29 4.87 -9.37
CA ASN A 44 19.23 3.81 -9.76
C ASN A 44 18.60 2.43 -9.94
N GLY A 45 17.44 2.20 -9.38
CA GLY A 45 16.74 0.92 -9.43
C GLY A 45 15.93 0.67 -8.17
N THR A 46 15.36 -0.53 -8.10
CA THR A 46 14.38 -0.88 -7.06
C THR A 46 14.99 -1.64 -5.87
N ASP A 47 16.20 -2.23 -6.03
CA ASP A 47 16.83 -3.03 -4.99
C ASP A 47 17.01 -2.23 -3.70
N PRO A 48 16.41 -2.66 -2.56
CA PRO A 48 16.51 -1.98 -1.28
C PRO A 48 17.94 -1.87 -0.71
N ALA A 49 18.89 -2.66 -1.22
CA ALA A 49 20.28 -2.60 -0.83
C ALA A 49 21.10 -1.51 -1.54
N LEU A 50 20.56 -0.89 -2.58
CA LEU A 50 21.23 0.19 -3.30
C LEU A 50 21.41 1.44 -2.41
N PRO A 51 22.45 2.25 -2.65
CA PRO A 51 22.60 3.55 -2.02
C PRO A 51 21.34 4.41 -2.20
N GLN A 52 21.02 5.23 -1.22
CA GLN A 52 19.76 6.00 -1.17
C GLN A 52 19.93 7.47 -1.63
N ASP A 53 21.10 7.86 -2.08
CA ASP A 53 21.40 9.28 -2.39
C ASP A 53 20.56 9.82 -3.55
N ASP A 54 20.12 8.96 -4.47
CA ASP A 54 19.19 9.27 -5.56
C ASP A 54 17.74 9.53 -5.10
N LEU A 55 17.41 9.17 -3.85
CA LEU A 55 16.12 9.46 -3.21
C LEU A 55 16.14 10.76 -2.38
N GLU A 56 17.30 11.41 -2.21
CA GLU A 56 17.40 12.66 -1.43
C GLU A 56 16.42 13.77 -1.88
N PRO A 57 16.06 13.93 -3.17
CA PRO A 57 15.05 14.89 -3.55
C PRO A 57 13.67 14.70 -2.89
N LEU A 58 13.35 13.47 -2.43
CA LEU A 58 12.11 13.21 -1.67
C LEU A 58 12.03 14.03 -0.38
N ARG A 59 13.15 14.43 0.22
CA ARG A 59 13.13 15.31 1.40
C ARG A 59 12.41 16.62 1.12
N GLN A 60 12.66 17.21 -0.05
CA GLN A 60 12.03 18.47 -0.43
C GLN A 60 10.54 18.27 -0.72
N VAL A 61 10.20 17.21 -1.44
CA VAL A 61 8.80 16.89 -1.80
C VAL A 61 7.97 16.63 -0.54
N ILE A 62 8.47 15.77 0.35
CA ILE A 62 7.78 15.32 1.57
C ILE A 62 7.78 16.42 2.64
N GLY A 63 8.87 17.16 2.76
CA GLY A 63 9.01 18.23 3.75
C GLY A 63 8.67 17.79 5.17
N GLY A 64 7.78 18.53 5.80
CA GLY A 64 7.31 18.27 7.17
C GLY A 64 6.09 17.35 7.27
N ALA A 65 5.70 16.65 6.22
CA ALA A 65 4.54 15.75 6.26
C ALA A 65 4.70 14.66 7.33
N GLN A 66 3.65 14.42 8.07
CA GLN A 66 3.58 13.40 9.11
C GLN A 66 3.20 12.03 8.52
N PHE A 67 2.39 12.03 7.47
CA PHE A 67 1.99 10.84 6.72
C PHE A 67 2.50 10.93 5.30
N VAL A 68 3.05 9.82 4.79
CA VAL A 68 3.49 9.69 3.39
C VAL A 68 2.87 8.46 2.78
N GLY A 69 1.99 8.65 1.79
CA GLY A 69 1.46 7.57 0.97
C GLY A 69 2.51 7.07 -0.02
N LEU A 70 2.75 5.78 -0.04
CA LEU A 70 3.55 5.05 -1.02
C LEU A 70 2.60 4.21 -1.87
N GLY A 71 2.19 4.76 -3.01
CA GLY A 71 1.23 4.16 -3.90
C GLY A 71 1.83 3.09 -4.82
N GLU A 72 0.98 2.42 -5.58
CA GLU A 72 1.31 1.59 -6.73
C GLU A 72 0.13 1.58 -7.70
N SER A 73 0.41 1.52 -8.98
CA SER A 73 -0.63 1.51 -10.01
C SER A 73 -1.33 0.15 -10.17
N ILE A 74 -0.72 -0.91 -9.69
CA ILE A 74 -1.27 -2.27 -9.71
C ILE A 74 -0.60 -3.15 -8.66
N HIS A 75 -1.36 -4.04 -8.03
CA HIS A 75 -0.84 -5.03 -7.08
C HIS A 75 -0.02 -6.13 -7.78
N THR A 76 0.70 -6.92 -7.00
CA THR A 76 1.48 -8.10 -7.41
C THR A 76 2.67 -7.82 -8.33
N SER A 77 3.08 -6.57 -8.44
CA SER A 77 4.29 -6.16 -9.15
C SER A 77 5.47 -6.01 -8.19
N GLY A 78 6.47 -6.88 -8.35
CA GLY A 78 7.63 -6.98 -7.44
C GLY A 78 8.54 -5.75 -7.50
N GLY A 79 8.67 -5.12 -8.67
CA GLY A 79 9.44 -3.89 -8.81
C GLY A 79 8.87 -2.76 -7.95
N PHE A 80 7.55 -2.65 -7.88
CA PHE A 80 6.91 -1.69 -6.98
C PHE A 80 7.15 -2.03 -5.52
N TYR A 81 7.08 -3.30 -5.14
CA TYR A 81 7.32 -3.73 -3.75
C TYR A 81 8.73 -3.44 -3.29
N GLN A 82 9.72 -3.74 -4.13
CA GLN A 82 11.12 -3.40 -3.85
C GLN A 82 11.33 -1.88 -3.75
N MET A 83 10.71 -1.10 -4.65
CA MET A 83 10.84 0.36 -4.62
C MET A 83 10.20 0.98 -3.39
N LYS A 84 9.06 0.45 -2.93
CA LYS A 84 8.42 0.87 -1.68
C LYS A 84 9.27 0.51 -0.46
N ASP A 85 9.84 -0.70 -0.41
CA ASP A 85 10.79 -1.09 0.65
C ASP A 85 11.99 -0.14 0.66
N ARG A 86 12.61 0.10 -0.50
CA ARG A 86 13.75 1.02 -0.63
C ARG A 86 13.40 2.44 -0.17
N THR A 87 12.24 2.92 -0.59
CA THR A 87 11.73 4.24 -0.17
C THR A 87 11.45 4.27 1.34
N PHE A 88 10.84 3.22 1.89
CA PHE A 88 10.58 3.16 3.33
C PHE A 88 11.87 3.14 4.15
N ARG A 89 12.91 2.40 3.74
CA ARG A 89 14.24 2.45 4.37
C ARG A 89 14.81 3.87 4.35
N PHE A 90 14.72 4.57 3.21
CA PHE A 90 15.13 5.97 3.13
C PHE A 90 14.34 6.85 4.12
N LEU A 91 13.02 6.68 4.20
CA LEU A 91 12.18 7.42 5.14
C LEU A 91 12.59 7.15 6.60
N VAL A 92 12.92 5.92 6.95
CA VAL A 92 13.37 5.54 8.30
C VAL A 92 14.74 6.10 8.60
N GLU A 93 15.73 5.84 7.74
CA GLU A 93 17.14 6.12 7.99
C GLU A 93 17.48 7.61 7.85
N ARG A 94 16.83 8.29 6.90
CA ARG A 94 17.15 9.68 6.55
C ARG A 94 16.11 10.70 7.02
N MET A 95 14.85 10.30 7.27
CA MET A 95 13.76 11.23 7.56
C MET A 95 13.04 10.96 8.88
N GLY A 96 13.41 9.92 9.64
CA GLY A 96 12.88 9.65 10.98
C GLY A 96 11.45 9.10 11.01
N PHE A 97 11.02 8.41 9.96
CA PHE A 97 9.75 7.68 9.98
C PHE A 97 9.86 6.45 10.89
N ARG A 98 8.81 6.16 11.67
CA ARG A 98 8.83 5.07 12.65
C ARG A 98 7.59 4.20 12.65
N ALA A 99 6.57 4.53 11.86
CA ALA A 99 5.39 3.69 11.68
C ALA A 99 5.17 3.40 10.20
N PHE A 100 4.72 2.19 9.91
CA PHE A 100 4.42 1.70 8.58
C PHE A 100 3.03 1.07 8.59
N GLY A 101 2.09 1.67 7.87
CA GLY A 101 0.76 1.14 7.63
C GLY A 101 0.67 0.45 6.29
N MET A 102 0.03 -0.72 6.22
CA MET A 102 -0.18 -1.46 4.98
C MET A 102 -1.68 -1.68 4.73
N GLU A 103 -2.09 -1.61 3.46
CA GLU A 103 -3.43 -1.98 2.99
C GLU A 103 -3.67 -3.49 3.20
N THR A 104 -3.91 -3.84 4.43
CA THR A 104 -4.23 -5.20 4.88
C THR A 104 -5.01 -5.13 6.19
N SER A 105 -5.70 -6.22 6.53
CA SER A 105 -6.45 -6.32 7.77
C SER A 105 -5.61 -5.90 8.98
N TRP A 106 -6.07 -4.90 9.73
CA TRP A 106 -5.35 -4.39 10.90
C TRP A 106 -5.16 -5.48 11.97
N PHE A 107 -6.14 -6.35 12.16
CA PHE A 107 -6.04 -7.46 13.10
C PHE A 107 -4.98 -8.50 12.68
N ARG A 108 -4.90 -8.82 11.40
CA ARG A 108 -3.92 -9.79 10.89
C ARG A 108 -2.51 -9.21 10.87
N ALA A 109 -2.38 -7.91 10.75
CA ALA A 109 -1.11 -7.18 10.81
C ALA A 109 -0.44 -7.26 12.19
N ASP A 110 -1.18 -7.50 13.28
CA ASP A 110 -0.61 -7.69 14.63
C ASP A 110 0.43 -8.82 14.69
N ARG A 111 0.29 -9.84 13.85
CA ARG A 111 1.27 -10.91 13.76
C ARG A 111 2.59 -10.42 13.16
N VAL A 112 2.51 -9.55 12.17
CA VAL A 112 3.69 -8.90 11.56
C VAL A 112 4.34 -7.97 12.58
N GLU A 113 3.55 -7.11 13.25
CA GLU A 113 4.07 -6.21 14.29
C GLU A 113 4.79 -7.00 15.40
N ARG A 114 4.21 -8.09 15.87
CA ARG A 114 4.85 -8.94 16.89
C ARG A 114 6.20 -9.47 16.42
N TYR A 115 6.29 -9.91 15.17
CA TYR A 115 7.56 -10.35 14.60
C TYR A 115 8.56 -9.18 14.50
N VAL A 116 8.14 -8.04 13.97
CA VAL A 116 8.96 -6.82 13.84
C VAL A 116 9.53 -6.38 15.20
N GLN A 117 8.71 -6.51 16.27
CA GLN A 117 9.14 -6.10 17.62
C GLN A 117 10.01 -7.12 18.34
N THR A 118 9.89 -8.41 18.06
CA THR A 118 10.55 -9.45 18.86
C THR A 118 11.54 -10.29 18.08
N CYS A 119 11.49 -10.29 16.76
CA CYS A 119 12.19 -11.20 15.85
C CYS A 119 11.96 -12.69 16.18
N GLN A 120 10.88 -13.03 16.90
CA GLN A 120 10.55 -14.42 17.24
C GLN A 120 9.77 -15.08 16.11
N GLY A 121 10.20 -16.25 15.68
CA GLY A 121 9.64 -16.99 14.55
C GLY A 121 10.35 -16.66 13.25
N THR A 122 9.59 -16.63 12.14
CA THR A 122 10.14 -16.27 10.82
C THR A 122 9.33 -15.15 10.17
N PRO A 123 9.95 -14.28 9.36
CA PRO A 123 9.23 -13.23 8.64
C PRO A 123 8.21 -13.83 7.66
N ARG A 124 8.54 -15.00 7.11
CA ARG A 124 7.65 -15.78 6.26
C ARG A 124 6.35 -16.13 6.98
N ASP A 125 6.43 -16.67 8.20
CA ASP A 125 5.24 -17.01 8.98
C ASP A 125 4.51 -15.75 9.46
N ALA A 126 5.21 -14.67 9.75
CA ALA A 126 4.61 -13.42 10.18
C ALA A 126 3.64 -12.86 9.11
N ILE A 127 4.03 -12.86 7.83
CA ILE A 127 3.20 -12.33 6.75
C ILE A 127 2.14 -13.32 6.23
N ARG A 128 2.05 -14.54 6.75
CA ARG A 128 1.10 -15.55 6.27
C ARG A 128 -0.39 -15.16 6.45
N GLY A 129 -0.70 -14.21 7.29
CA GLY A 129 -2.08 -13.79 7.59
C GLY A 129 -2.53 -12.53 6.83
N ILE A 130 -1.61 -11.73 6.31
CA ILE A 130 -1.97 -10.54 5.53
C ILE A 130 -2.58 -10.93 4.19
N PHE A 131 -3.10 -9.96 3.44
CA PHE A 131 -3.69 -10.27 2.13
C PHE A 131 -2.70 -10.97 1.21
N SER A 132 -3.22 -11.90 0.41
CA SER A 132 -2.40 -12.75 -0.45
C SER A 132 -1.57 -11.96 -1.47
N VAL A 133 -2.09 -10.83 -1.94
CA VAL A 133 -1.36 -9.91 -2.83
C VAL A 133 -0.03 -9.42 -2.24
N TRP A 134 0.11 -9.38 -0.92
CA TRP A 134 1.32 -8.97 -0.21
C TRP A 134 2.22 -10.15 0.21
N GLN A 135 1.79 -11.40 0.05
CA GLN A 135 2.54 -12.57 0.51
C GLN A 135 3.65 -12.95 -0.49
N SER A 136 4.66 -12.13 -0.57
CA SER A 136 5.79 -12.23 -1.49
C SER A 136 7.14 -12.24 -0.76
N THR A 137 8.21 -12.58 -1.50
CA THR A 137 9.57 -12.52 -0.96
C THR A 137 9.98 -11.07 -0.68
N GLU A 138 9.54 -10.12 -1.47
CA GLU A 138 9.83 -8.70 -1.32
C GLU A 138 9.27 -8.16 0.00
N VAL A 139 8.01 -8.43 0.31
CA VAL A 139 7.39 -8.02 1.58
C VAL A 139 7.98 -8.78 2.76
N ARG A 140 8.29 -10.09 2.61
CA ARG A 140 9.01 -10.85 3.62
C ARG A 140 10.35 -10.21 3.97
N ASP A 141 11.11 -9.79 2.98
CA ASP A 141 12.46 -9.24 3.17
C ASP A 141 12.40 -7.84 3.80
N MET A 142 11.39 -7.03 3.45
CA MET A 142 11.10 -5.76 4.14
C MET A 142 10.78 -5.99 5.63
N VAL A 143 9.92 -6.95 5.95
CA VAL A 143 9.56 -7.28 7.34
C VAL A 143 10.76 -7.83 8.11
N GLN A 144 11.64 -8.61 7.47
CA GLN A 144 12.91 -9.04 8.04
C GLN A 144 13.81 -7.83 8.35
N TRP A 145 13.95 -6.90 7.42
CA TRP A 145 14.74 -5.70 7.64
C TRP A 145 14.20 -4.86 8.82
N MET A 146 12.88 -4.72 8.96
CA MET A 146 12.27 -4.00 10.09
C MET A 146 12.66 -4.66 11.44
N CYS A 147 12.66 -5.99 11.51
CA CYS A 147 13.13 -6.72 12.69
C CYS A 147 14.62 -6.46 12.99
N GLU A 148 15.47 -6.51 11.96
CA GLU A 148 16.90 -6.22 12.08
C GLU A 148 17.16 -4.78 12.52
N TRP A 149 16.43 -3.82 11.95
CA TRP A 149 16.45 -2.43 12.39
C TRP A 149 16.15 -2.30 13.88
N ASN A 150 15.04 -2.90 14.33
CA ASN A 150 14.63 -2.84 15.73
C ASN A 150 15.58 -3.51 16.69
N THR A 151 16.30 -4.55 16.25
CA THR A 151 17.35 -5.21 17.01
C THR A 151 18.56 -4.30 17.15
N ALA A 152 18.94 -3.62 16.08
CA ALA A 152 20.07 -2.67 16.08
C ALA A 152 19.75 -1.35 16.79
N HIS A 153 18.47 -0.94 16.81
CA HIS A 153 17.99 0.34 17.33
C HIS A 153 16.89 0.16 18.39
N PRO A 154 17.16 -0.45 19.55
CA PRO A 154 16.12 -0.84 20.53
C PRO A 154 15.33 0.35 21.12
N ASN A 155 15.91 1.55 21.08
CA ASN A 155 15.27 2.80 21.55
C ASN A 155 14.69 3.67 20.43
N ASP A 156 14.77 3.20 19.17
CA ASP A 156 14.35 3.94 17.99
C ASP A 156 13.68 2.99 16.97
N ARG A 157 12.65 2.31 17.41
CA ARG A 157 12.00 1.20 16.71
C ARG A 157 11.07 1.68 15.63
N VAL A 158 10.95 0.85 14.60
CA VAL A 158 9.89 0.94 13.59
C VAL A 158 8.74 0.01 13.96
N HIS A 159 7.52 0.38 13.57
CA HIS A 159 6.29 -0.34 13.83
C HIS A 159 5.56 -0.67 12.53
N PHE A 160 4.81 -1.78 12.54
CA PHE A 160 3.99 -2.22 11.44
C PHE A 160 2.51 -2.31 11.87
N TYR A 161 1.58 -1.82 11.06
CA TYR A 161 0.14 -2.03 11.26
C TYR A 161 -0.61 -2.17 9.94
N GLY A 162 -1.78 -2.81 9.98
CA GLY A 162 -2.74 -2.80 8.87
C GLY A 162 -3.78 -1.70 9.08
N PHE A 163 -4.45 -1.30 8.02
CA PHE A 163 -5.53 -0.33 8.14
C PHE A 163 -6.78 -0.69 7.31
N ASP A 164 -6.76 -1.81 6.60
CA ASP A 164 -7.92 -2.24 5.83
C ASP A 164 -8.98 -2.89 6.72
N ILE A 165 -10.24 -2.61 6.39
CA ILE A 165 -11.40 -3.11 7.14
C ILE A 165 -11.92 -4.44 6.61
N GLN A 166 -11.42 -4.93 5.49
CA GLN A 166 -11.84 -6.19 4.89
C GLN A 166 -11.41 -7.39 5.73
N ASN A 167 -12.25 -8.43 5.77
CA ASN A 167 -11.99 -9.67 6.52
C ASN A 167 -11.83 -9.52 8.04
N GLN A 168 -12.42 -8.48 8.64
CA GLN A 168 -12.41 -8.24 10.09
C GLN A 168 -13.61 -8.88 10.81
N ALA A 169 -14.65 -9.28 10.09
CA ALA A 169 -15.96 -9.66 10.60
C ALA A 169 -15.92 -10.68 11.77
N LEU A 170 -14.98 -11.62 11.75
CA LEU A 170 -14.85 -12.63 12.82
C LEU A 170 -14.20 -12.09 14.12
N VAL A 171 -13.82 -10.83 14.14
CA VAL A 171 -13.09 -10.22 15.26
C VAL A 171 -13.85 -9.05 15.86
N ASP A 172 -14.53 -8.28 15.04
CA ASP A 172 -15.12 -7.00 15.44
C ASP A 172 -16.31 -7.21 16.39
N GLY A 173 -17.25 -8.09 16.05
CA GLY A 173 -18.39 -8.38 16.90
C GLY A 173 -18.02 -8.93 18.28
N PRO A 174 -17.21 -10.01 18.38
CA PRO A 174 -16.71 -10.51 19.65
C PRO A 174 -15.99 -9.47 20.50
N ALA A 175 -15.11 -8.65 19.89
CA ALA A 175 -14.39 -7.60 20.60
C ALA A 175 -15.32 -6.52 21.17
N LEU A 176 -16.35 -6.12 20.40
CA LEU A 176 -17.37 -5.19 20.87
C LEU A 176 -18.18 -5.77 22.03
N VAL A 177 -18.60 -7.03 21.96
CA VAL A 177 -19.31 -7.72 23.05
C VAL A 177 -18.44 -7.80 24.30
N ASP A 178 -17.17 -8.20 24.17
CA ASP A 178 -16.24 -8.27 25.28
C ASP A 178 -16.00 -6.88 25.91
N PHE A 179 -15.93 -5.83 25.09
CA PHE A 179 -15.80 -4.48 25.61
C PHE A 179 -17.04 -4.05 26.40
N LEU A 180 -18.25 -4.30 25.89
CA LEU A 180 -19.50 -4.00 26.61
C LEU A 180 -19.60 -4.79 27.91
N HIS A 181 -19.17 -6.05 27.95
CA HIS A 181 -19.10 -6.84 29.19
C HIS A 181 -18.15 -6.21 30.22
N ARG A 182 -16.99 -5.71 29.80
CA ARG A 182 -16.07 -4.98 30.71
C ARG A 182 -16.69 -3.71 31.31
N LEU A 183 -17.64 -3.11 30.60
CA LEU A 183 -18.44 -2.00 31.14
C LEU A 183 -19.56 -2.44 32.07
N GLY A 184 -19.69 -3.73 32.36
CA GLY A 184 -20.76 -4.30 33.21
C GLY A 184 -22.11 -4.47 32.49
N ILE A 185 -22.15 -4.32 31.17
CA ILE A 185 -23.35 -4.52 30.37
C ILE A 185 -23.52 -6.02 30.13
N GLY A 186 -24.63 -6.60 30.57
CA GLY A 186 -24.87 -8.04 30.47
C GLY A 186 -25.54 -8.49 29.19
N ASP A 187 -25.60 -9.80 28.96
CA ASP A 187 -26.16 -10.43 27.75
C ASP A 187 -27.62 -10.07 27.46
N GLY A 188 -28.38 -9.58 28.44
CA GLY A 188 -29.75 -9.09 28.24
C GLY A 188 -29.87 -7.72 27.57
N ASP A 189 -28.76 -7.02 27.34
CA ASP A 189 -28.76 -5.75 26.66
C ASP A 189 -29.02 -5.93 25.15
N PRO A 190 -29.96 -5.18 24.56
CA PRO A 190 -30.30 -5.33 23.15
C PRO A 190 -29.13 -5.06 22.19
N ARG A 191 -28.14 -4.26 22.58
CA ARG A 191 -26.92 -4.01 21.79
C ARG A 191 -26.08 -5.28 21.66
N ILE A 192 -25.87 -6.01 22.76
CA ILE A 192 -25.11 -7.27 22.72
C ILE A 192 -25.86 -8.32 21.88
N ALA A 193 -27.16 -8.44 22.05
CA ALA A 193 -27.98 -9.34 21.25
C ALA A 193 -27.92 -8.99 19.77
N GLY A 194 -28.02 -7.68 19.45
CA GLY A 194 -27.93 -7.18 18.07
C GLY A 194 -26.56 -7.39 17.44
N ILE A 195 -25.45 -7.12 18.17
CA ILE A 195 -24.08 -7.37 17.68
C ILE A 195 -23.91 -8.86 17.33
N ARG A 196 -24.36 -9.77 18.19
CA ARG A 196 -24.26 -11.22 17.95
C ARG A 196 -25.04 -11.70 16.72
N VAL A 197 -26.16 -11.07 16.41
CA VAL A 197 -26.94 -11.36 15.18
C VAL A 197 -26.19 -10.86 13.94
N CYS A 198 -25.43 -9.78 14.08
CA CYS A 198 -24.76 -9.10 12.99
C CYS A 198 -23.29 -9.49 12.80
N ASP A 199 -22.75 -10.33 13.69
CA ASP A 199 -21.34 -10.71 13.65
C ASP A 199 -21.06 -11.68 12.50
N GLY A 200 -20.27 -11.22 11.53
CA GLY A 200 -19.82 -12.01 10.38
C GLY A 200 -20.89 -12.39 9.36
N VAL A 201 -22.14 -12.00 9.58
CA VAL A 201 -23.26 -12.42 8.73
C VAL A 201 -23.11 -11.94 7.28
N GLU A 202 -22.60 -10.74 7.05
CA GLU A 202 -22.31 -10.21 5.72
C GLU A 202 -21.24 -11.04 4.99
N THR A 203 -20.25 -11.52 5.73
CA THR A 203 -19.18 -12.39 5.23
C THR A 203 -19.72 -13.74 4.77
N ASP A 204 -20.67 -14.32 5.52
CA ASP A 204 -21.34 -15.57 5.14
C ASP A 204 -22.10 -15.41 3.81
N TYR A 205 -22.82 -14.32 3.63
CA TYR A 205 -23.52 -14.01 2.37
C TYR A 205 -22.52 -13.81 1.22
N TYR A 206 -21.47 -13.06 1.43
CA TYR A 206 -20.43 -12.80 0.43
C TYR A 206 -19.79 -14.10 -0.08
N PHE A 207 -19.31 -14.97 0.82
CA PHE A 207 -18.70 -16.24 0.41
C PHE A 207 -19.69 -17.26 -0.14
N ALA A 208 -20.98 -17.15 0.20
CA ALA A 208 -22.02 -17.96 -0.42
C ALA A 208 -22.41 -17.46 -1.83
N GLY A 209 -21.90 -16.30 -2.27
CA GLY A 209 -22.33 -15.65 -3.51
C GLY A 209 -23.79 -15.23 -3.50
N LEU A 210 -24.31 -14.88 -2.33
CA LEU A 210 -25.70 -14.47 -2.11
C LEU A 210 -25.76 -12.98 -1.75
N PRO A 211 -26.81 -12.26 -2.20
CA PRO A 211 -27.00 -10.86 -1.81
C PRO A 211 -27.30 -10.75 -0.31
N PHE A 212 -26.63 -9.80 0.35
CA PHE A 212 -26.90 -9.50 1.75
C PHE A 212 -28.31 -8.92 1.91
N PRO A 213 -29.21 -9.54 2.73
CA PRO A 213 -30.62 -9.13 2.76
C PRO A 213 -30.80 -7.70 3.29
N PRO A 214 -31.57 -6.83 2.60
CA PRO A 214 -31.74 -5.42 3.01
C PRO A 214 -32.27 -5.23 4.44
N ALA A 215 -33.21 -6.06 4.88
CA ALA A 215 -33.77 -5.97 6.23
C ALA A 215 -32.71 -6.29 7.30
N LEU A 216 -31.84 -7.29 7.05
CA LEU A 216 -30.77 -7.69 7.97
C LEU A 216 -29.68 -6.62 7.98
N TYR A 217 -29.28 -6.10 6.81
CA TYR A 217 -28.34 -4.99 6.71
C TYR A 217 -28.83 -3.76 7.51
N GLN A 218 -30.10 -3.35 7.32
CA GLN A 218 -30.67 -2.23 8.07
C GLN A 218 -30.70 -2.48 9.58
N GLN A 219 -31.07 -3.70 10.01
CA GLN A 219 -31.03 -4.08 11.43
C GLN A 219 -29.61 -3.97 11.99
N CYS A 220 -28.61 -4.46 11.29
CA CYS A 220 -27.23 -4.44 11.74
C CYS A 220 -26.68 -3.02 11.80
N GLN A 221 -26.91 -2.21 10.78
CA GLN A 221 -26.49 -0.81 10.79
C GLN A 221 -27.18 -0.01 11.92
N ALA A 222 -28.45 -0.28 12.21
CA ALA A 222 -29.13 0.34 13.34
C ALA A 222 -28.54 -0.06 14.69
N THR A 223 -28.19 -1.34 14.86
CA THR A 223 -27.51 -1.83 16.08
C THR A 223 -26.16 -1.15 16.30
N LEU A 224 -25.32 -1.14 15.25
CA LEU A 224 -23.98 -0.54 15.34
C LEU A 224 -24.07 0.99 15.56
N THR A 225 -25.07 1.64 14.97
CA THR A 225 -25.34 3.07 15.20
C THR A 225 -25.74 3.34 16.66
N ASP A 226 -26.53 2.48 17.28
CA ASP A 226 -26.89 2.61 18.72
C ASP A 226 -25.67 2.41 19.61
N VAL A 227 -24.78 1.46 19.28
CA VAL A 227 -23.49 1.28 19.98
C VAL A 227 -22.60 2.54 19.84
N ALA A 228 -22.50 3.11 18.65
CA ALA A 228 -21.77 4.36 18.43
C ALA A 228 -22.32 5.50 19.30
N ALA A 229 -23.64 5.69 19.27
CA ALA A 229 -24.31 6.71 20.08
C ALA A 229 -24.14 6.49 21.59
N PHE A 230 -24.08 5.23 22.03
CA PHE A 230 -23.77 4.89 23.41
C PHE A 230 -22.31 5.29 23.77
N PHE A 231 -21.33 4.97 22.93
CA PHE A 231 -19.94 5.36 23.16
C PHE A 231 -19.78 6.87 23.22
N ASP A 232 -20.44 7.63 22.34
CA ASP A 232 -20.37 9.08 22.31
C ASP A 232 -21.01 9.71 23.55
N ARG A 233 -22.17 9.24 23.95
CA ARG A 233 -22.88 9.76 25.12
C ARG A 233 -22.16 9.47 26.43
N GLU A 234 -21.59 8.29 26.57
CA GLU A 234 -20.95 7.82 27.81
C GLU A 234 -19.41 7.91 27.78
N GLU A 235 -18.81 8.54 26.77
CA GLU A 235 -17.37 8.57 26.50
C GLU A 235 -16.55 8.78 27.78
N LYS A 236 -16.79 9.87 28.50
CA LYS A 236 -16.03 10.18 29.72
C LYS A 236 -16.24 9.19 30.86
N ALA A 237 -17.40 8.53 30.93
CA ALA A 237 -17.68 7.50 31.92
C ALA A 237 -16.94 6.20 31.56
N ILE A 238 -16.96 5.84 30.28
CA ILE A 238 -16.26 4.68 29.74
C ILE A 238 -14.75 4.84 29.92
N GLU A 239 -14.17 5.97 29.55
CA GLU A 239 -12.73 6.24 29.72
C GLU A 239 -12.27 6.16 31.18
N ARG A 240 -13.11 6.57 32.13
CA ARG A 240 -12.78 6.43 33.57
C ARG A 240 -12.85 4.99 34.05
N GLN A 241 -13.71 4.17 33.46
CA GLN A 241 -13.89 2.77 33.83
C GLN A 241 -12.87 1.84 33.16
N THR A 242 -12.45 2.18 31.97
CA THR A 242 -11.49 1.45 31.14
C THR A 242 -10.26 2.33 30.86
N SER A 243 -10.10 2.76 29.63
CA SER A 243 -9.12 3.79 29.22
C SER A 243 -9.51 4.42 27.88
N GLN A 244 -8.89 5.53 27.53
CA GLN A 244 -9.02 6.12 26.19
C GLN A 244 -8.58 5.14 25.08
N GLU A 245 -7.51 4.38 25.34
CA GLU A 245 -7.01 3.37 24.39
C GLU A 245 -8.03 2.26 24.16
N GLU A 246 -8.62 1.69 25.21
CA GLU A 246 -9.62 0.61 25.08
C GLU A 246 -10.89 1.08 24.36
N LEU A 247 -11.37 2.31 24.65
CA LEU A 247 -12.50 2.89 23.92
C LEU A 247 -12.12 3.15 22.45
N GLY A 248 -10.91 3.62 22.19
CA GLY A 248 -10.41 3.83 20.84
C GLY A 248 -10.40 2.54 20.02
N TRP A 249 -9.93 1.43 20.60
CA TRP A 249 -10.00 0.11 19.96
C TRP A 249 -11.43 -0.35 19.73
N ALA A 250 -12.33 -0.17 20.69
CA ALA A 250 -13.74 -0.51 20.51
C ALA A 250 -14.38 0.30 19.34
N ARG A 251 -14.00 1.56 19.17
CA ARG A 251 -14.44 2.39 18.05
C ARG A 251 -13.87 1.90 16.71
N ILE A 252 -12.61 1.44 16.68
CA ILE A 252 -12.01 0.84 15.46
C ILE A 252 -12.80 -0.41 15.04
N HIS A 253 -13.10 -1.30 15.99
CA HIS A 253 -13.93 -2.48 15.73
C HIS A 253 -15.32 -2.10 15.20
N LEU A 254 -15.94 -1.11 15.82
CA LEU A 254 -17.27 -0.64 15.42
C LEU A 254 -17.29 -0.10 13.98
N VAL A 255 -16.36 0.80 13.66
CA VAL A 255 -16.25 1.41 12.32
C VAL A 255 -15.86 0.35 11.28
N GLY A 256 -14.96 -0.57 11.63
CA GLY A 256 -14.58 -1.68 10.75
C GLY A 256 -15.78 -2.52 10.34
N GLN A 257 -16.59 -2.94 11.32
CA GLN A 257 -17.78 -3.74 11.06
C GLN A 257 -18.85 -2.97 10.26
N GLN A 258 -19.10 -1.70 10.60
CA GLN A 258 -20.06 -0.88 9.85
C GLN A 258 -19.66 -0.72 8.38
N ALA A 259 -18.39 -0.37 8.15
CA ALA A 259 -17.86 -0.14 6.80
C ALA A 259 -17.83 -1.43 5.97
N TRP A 260 -17.43 -2.55 6.57
CA TRP A 260 -17.42 -3.85 5.89
C TRP A 260 -18.83 -4.31 5.50
N GLN A 261 -19.81 -4.18 6.38
CA GLN A 261 -21.21 -4.47 6.06
C GLN A 261 -21.75 -3.58 4.94
N GLU A 262 -21.43 -2.30 4.93
CA GLU A 262 -21.84 -1.38 3.87
C GLU A 262 -21.17 -1.73 2.54
N GLU A 263 -19.86 -2.07 2.53
CA GLU A 263 -19.15 -2.52 1.34
C GLU A 263 -19.84 -3.75 0.73
N ILE A 264 -20.05 -4.80 1.53
CA ILE A 264 -20.66 -6.06 1.06
C ILE A 264 -22.11 -5.85 0.59
N PHE A 265 -22.88 -5.01 1.26
CA PHE A 265 -24.26 -4.75 0.86
C PHE A 265 -24.35 -4.08 -0.50
N PHE A 266 -23.39 -3.21 -0.84
CA PHE A 266 -23.42 -2.44 -2.09
C PHE A 266 -22.49 -2.99 -3.17
N ILE A 267 -21.64 -3.99 -2.91
CA ILE A 267 -20.60 -4.45 -3.85
C ILE A 267 -21.16 -4.83 -5.24
N ASP A 268 -22.35 -5.41 -5.32
CA ASP A 268 -22.98 -5.85 -6.56
C ASP A 268 -23.99 -4.86 -7.14
N THR A 269 -24.41 -3.85 -6.38
CA THR A 269 -25.52 -2.95 -6.76
C THR A 269 -25.09 -1.50 -6.91
N ASP A 270 -24.10 -1.06 -6.13
CA ASP A 270 -23.55 0.28 -6.12
C ASP A 270 -22.09 0.21 -5.65
N ILE A 271 -21.23 -0.24 -6.54
CA ILE A 271 -19.81 -0.48 -6.25
C ILE A 271 -19.09 0.80 -5.77
N GLU A 272 -19.52 1.97 -6.25
CA GLU A 272 -18.99 3.26 -5.81
C GLU A 272 -19.28 3.49 -4.32
N ARG A 273 -20.50 3.27 -3.90
CA ARG A 273 -20.90 3.40 -2.49
C ARG A 273 -20.18 2.38 -1.59
N GLY A 274 -20.11 1.13 -2.04
CA GLY A 274 -19.40 0.07 -1.31
C GLY A 274 -17.91 0.40 -1.14
N GLY A 275 -17.24 0.77 -2.22
CA GLY A 275 -15.84 1.16 -2.20
C GLY A 275 -15.56 2.38 -1.32
N LYS A 276 -16.41 3.41 -1.38
CA LYS A 276 -16.32 4.58 -0.49
C LYS A 276 -16.53 4.21 0.98
N ALA A 277 -17.40 3.25 1.28
CA ALA A 277 -17.56 2.76 2.65
C ALA A 277 -16.27 2.15 3.18
N ARG A 278 -15.61 1.29 2.40
CA ARG A 278 -14.28 0.73 2.73
C ARG A 278 -13.25 1.83 2.95
N ASP A 279 -13.16 2.78 2.05
CA ASP A 279 -12.16 3.85 2.10
C ASP A 279 -12.36 4.80 3.29
N ARG A 280 -13.62 5.11 3.67
CA ARG A 280 -13.93 5.83 4.90
C ARG A 280 -13.49 5.06 6.15
N GLY A 281 -13.74 3.75 6.17
CA GLY A 281 -13.27 2.86 7.22
C GLY A 281 -11.75 2.86 7.32
N MET A 282 -11.04 2.69 6.20
CA MET A 282 -9.57 2.74 6.15
C MET A 282 -9.01 4.09 6.61
N ALA A 283 -9.57 5.21 6.15
CA ALA A 283 -9.14 6.54 6.57
C ALA A 283 -9.29 6.75 8.08
N TYR A 284 -10.39 6.25 8.66
CA TYR A 284 -10.58 6.28 10.11
C TYR A 284 -9.55 5.43 10.84
N VAL A 285 -9.34 4.17 10.41
CA VAL A 285 -8.41 3.23 11.05
C VAL A 285 -6.97 3.75 11.00
N VAL A 286 -6.52 4.30 9.86
CA VAL A 286 -5.19 4.94 9.73
C VAL A 286 -4.96 5.97 10.84
N GLN A 287 -5.92 6.88 11.03
CA GLN A 287 -5.79 7.96 12.00
C GLN A 287 -5.94 7.47 13.43
N ALA A 288 -6.95 6.63 13.69
CA ALA A 288 -7.21 6.10 15.02
C ALA A 288 -6.04 5.25 15.56
N ILE A 289 -5.46 4.36 14.75
CA ILE A 289 -4.28 3.58 15.17
C ILE A 289 -3.08 4.51 15.39
N HIS A 290 -2.88 5.49 14.51
CA HIS A 290 -1.80 6.45 14.68
C HIS A 290 -1.93 7.22 16.01
N GLU A 291 -3.11 7.76 16.30
CA GLU A 291 -3.37 8.50 17.54
C GLU A 291 -3.22 7.63 18.79
N LEU A 292 -3.67 6.39 18.74
CA LEU A 292 -3.61 5.47 19.88
C LEU A 292 -2.21 4.91 20.14
N ARG A 293 -1.47 4.58 19.08
CA ARG A 293 -0.20 3.83 19.20
C ARG A 293 1.03 4.66 18.86
N PHE A 294 0.92 5.62 17.94
CA PHE A 294 2.06 6.28 17.33
C PHE A 294 1.90 7.81 17.22
N PRO A 295 1.35 8.53 18.21
CA PRO A 295 0.89 9.92 18.07
C PRO A 295 2.01 10.90 17.67
N HIS A 296 3.26 10.53 17.86
CA HIS A 296 4.43 11.36 17.53
C HIS A 296 5.26 10.80 16.37
N ALA A 297 4.92 9.63 15.83
CA ALA A 297 5.65 9.02 14.74
C ALA A 297 5.31 9.67 13.40
N ARG A 298 6.28 9.75 12.50
CA ARG A 298 6.00 9.91 11.07
C ARG A 298 5.67 8.54 10.49
N THR A 299 4.63 8.49 9.66
CA THR A 299 4.03 7.24 9.18
C THR A 299 4.09 7.14 7.67
N ALA A 300 4.61 6.03 7.14
CA ALA A 300 4.47 5.65 5.74
C ALA A 300 3.23 4.76 5.58
N LEU A 301 2.46 4.99 4.52
CA LEU A 301 1.26 4.21 4.18
C LEU A 301 1.47 3.51 2.85
N TRP A 302 1.33 2.20 2.81
CA TRP A 302 1.41 1.39 1.60
C TRP A 302 0.02 0.95 1.17
N ALA A 303 -0.43 1.45 0.00
CA ALA A 303 -1.68 1.02 -0.64
C ALA A 303 -1.60 1.20 -2.16
N HIS A 304 -2.68 0.83 -2.85
CA HIS A 304 -2.88 1.21 -4.25
C HIS A 304 -2.92 2.73 -4.44
N ASN A 305 -2.44 3.24 -5.59
CA ASN A 305 -2.48 4.67 -5.92
C ASN A 305 -3.86 5.29 -5.71
N GLY A 306 -4.92 4.57 -6.10
CA GLY A 306 -6.31 5.03 -5.95
C GLY A 306 -6.69 5.36 -4.52
N HIS A 307 -6.35 4.49 -3.56
CA HIS A 307 -6.65 4.70 -2.13
C HIS A 307 -5.87 5.85 -1.51
N LEU A 308 -4.70 6.19 -2.05
CA LEU A 308 -3.82 7.21 -1.48
C LEU A 308 -3.93 8.57 -2.17
N ALA A 309 -4.45 8.64 -3.40
CA ALA A 309 -4.56 9.87 -4.16
C ALA A 309 -5.35 10.94 -3.40
N LYS A 310 -4.83 12.18 -3.37
CA LYS A 310 -5.44 13.33 -2.67
C LYS A 310 -6.75 13.78 -3.28
N LYS A 311 -7.00 13.42 -4.53
CA LYS A 311 -8.20 13.73 -5.27
C LYS A 311 -8.57 12.54 -6.14
N VAL A 312 -9.84 12.21 -6.20
CA VAL A 312 -10.34 11.16 -7.10
C VAL A 312 -10.13 11.62 -8.53
N GLY A 313 -9.50 10.78 -9.35
CA GLY A 313 -9.38 11.01 -10.79
C GLY A 313 -10.72 10.77 -11.49
N SER A 314 -10.90 11.34 -12.68
CA SER A 314 -12.06 11.07 -13.52
C SER A 314 -11.96 9.70 -14.18
N THR A 315 -12.38 8.65 -13.50
CA THR A 315 -12.39 7.29 -14.04
C THR A 315 -13.43 6.41 -13.41
N ASN A 316 -13.48 5.16 -13.91
CA ASN A 316 -14.27 4.05 -13.38
C ASN A 316 -13.96 3.67 -11.91
N TYR A 317 -13.07 4.38 -11.23
CA TYR A 317 -12.67 4.19 -9.83
C TYR A 317 -13.12 5.37 -8.94
N GLU A 318 -14.27 5.96 -9.20
CA GLU A 318 -14.90 6.92 -8.27
C GLU A 318 -15.22 6.30 -6.89
N ALA A 319 -15.04 4.98 -6.79
CA ALA A 319 -15.25 4.20 -5.56
C ALA A 319 -14.21 4.42 -4.46
N VAL A 320 -13.11 5.11 -4.72
CA VAL A 320 -11.99 5.26 -3.75
C VAL A 320 -11.89 6.70 -3.26
N GLU A 321 -11.75 6.91 -1.97
CA GLU A 321 -11.69 8.25 -1.36
C GLU A 321 -10.80 8.37 -0.12
N MET A 322 -10.10 7.31 0.31
CA MET A 322 -9.29 7.35 1.54
C MET A 322 -8.29 8.51 1.52
N GLY A 323 -7.51 8.64 0.45
CA GLY A 323 -6.51 9.70 0.29
C GLY A 323 -7.12 11.10 0.24
N THR A 324 -8.30 11.26 -0.35
CA THR A 324 -9.05 12.52 -0.35
C THR A 324 -9.44 12.92 1.09
N LEU A 325 -9.96 11.98 1.86
CA LEU A 325 -10.32 12.21 3.26
C LEU A 325 -9.09 12.53 4.12
N LEU A 326 -7.99 11.80 3.93
CA LEU A 326 -6.73 12.09 4.62
C LEU A 326 -6.17 13.46 4.23
N ALA A 327 -6.22 13.83 2.94
CA ALA A 327 -5.76 15.13 2.47
C ALA A 327 -6.61 16.28 3.07
N ASP A 328 -7.92 16.10 3.14
CA ASP A 328 -8.81 17.08 3.73
C ASP A 328 -8.61 17.30 5.23
N GLN A 329 -8.29 16.24 5.95
CA GLN A 329 -8.11 16.30 7.40
C GLN A 329 -6.67 16.70 7.78
N LEU A 330 -5.67 16.16 7.14
CA LEU A 330 -4.27 16.30 7.48
C LEU A 330 -3.59 17.50 6.78
N LYS A 331 -4.15 17.96 5.64
CA LYS A 331 -3.62 19.10 4.86
C LYS A 331 -2.13 18.90 4.51
N SER A 332 -1.28 19.86 4.88
CA SER A 332 0.17 19.80 4.62
C SER A 332 0.91 18.68 5.38
N LYS A 333 0.25 17.98 6.29
CA LYS A 333 0.82 16.83 6.99
C LYS A 333 0.72 15.52 6.20
N TYR A 334 0.09 15.53 5.03
CA TYR A 334 -0.06 14.39 4.14
C TYR A 334 0.61 14.64 2.81
N ALA A 335 1.57 13.81 2.44
CA ALA A 335 2.21 13.79 1.14
C ALA A 335 2.00 12.42 0.47
N VAL A 336 1.94 12.39 -0.85
CA VAL A 336 1.69 11.16 -1.61
C VAL A 336 2.71 11.00 -2.73
N ILE A 337 3.32 9.82 -2.80
CA ILE A 337 4.22 9.39 -3.85
C ILE A 337 3.52 8.28 -4.62
N GLY A 338 3.11 8.55 -5.87
CA GLY A 338 2.58 7.55 -6.78
C GLY A 338 3.70 6.71 -7.39
N LEU A 339 3.52 5.40 -7.49
CA LEU A 339 4.44 4.55 -8.26
C LEU A 339 3.75 4.08 -9.53
N VAL A 340 4.45 4.22 -10.65
CA VAL A 340 4.00 3.85 -11.99
C VAL A 340 5.14 3.24 -12.79
N ALA A 341 4.82 2.45 -13.82
CA ALA A 341 5.82 1.88 -14.71
C ALA A 341 5.33 1.84 -16.16
N HIS A 342 6.27 1.91 -17.12
CA HIS A 342 5.95 1.78 -18.54
C HIS A 342 5.54 0.33 -18.88
N GLU A 343 6.29 -0.65 -18.40
CA GLU A 343 5.92 -2.07 -18.49
C GLU A 343 5.77 -2.64 -17.08
N THR A 344 4.59 -3.18 -16.79
CA THR A 344 4.30 -3.80 -15.52
C THR A 344 3.88 -5.23 -15.72
N SER A 345 4.59 -6.17 -15.09
CA SER A 345 4.23 -7.57 -15.07
C SER A 345 3.59 -7.92 -13.73
N VAL A 346 2.48 -8.64 -13.76
CA VAL A 346 1.72 -9.03 -12.57
C VAL A 346 1.23 -10.47 -12.66
N ASP A 347 0.87 -11.04 -11.52
CA ASP A 347 0.16 -12.31 -11.38
C ASP A 347 -1.29 -12.04 -10.98
N TRP A 348 -2.04 -11.45 -11.91
CA TRP A 348 -3.32 -10.79 -11.65
C TRP A 348 -4.45 -11.70 -11.16
N LEU A 349 -4.57 -12.91 -11.71
CA LEU A 349 -5.77 -13.74 -11.48
C LEU A 349 -5.53 -14.86 -10.47
N ASN A 350 -4.31 -15.19 -10.24
CA ASN A 350 -3.92 -16.22 -9.30
C ASN A 350 -2.85 -15.60 -8.44
N VAL A 351 -3.26 -15.07 -7.33
CA VAL A 351 -2.35 -14.67 -6.26
C VAL A 351 -1.62 -15.92 -5.76
N GLY A 352 -1.11 -16.68 -6.68
CA GLY A 352 -0.40 -17.92 -6.51
C GLY A 352 0.65 -18.06 -7.61
N ALA A 353 1.68 -18.86 -7.36
CA ALA A 353 2.86 -19.00 -8.20
C ALA A 353 2.62 -19.47 -9.66
N CYS A 354 1.41 -19.68 -10.12
CA CYS A 354 1.07 -20.50 -11.28
C CYS A 354 0.23 -19.81 -12.35
N GLY A 355 -0.11 -18.54 -12.17
CA GLY A 355 -0.82 -17.78 -13.20
C GLY A 355 0.09 -17.37 -14.37
N PRO A 356 -0.46 -17.16 -15.55
CA PRO A 356 0.28 -16.54 -16.63
C PRO A 356 0.70 -15.13 -16.18
N GLN A 357 1.91 -14.75 -16.54
CA GLN A 357 2.35 -13.37 -16.42
C GLN A 357 1.46 -12.52 -17.33
N ASN A 358 0.89 -11.46 -16.79
CA ASN A 358 0.17 -10.46 -17.57
C ASN A 358 1.01 -9.20 -17.61
N ASP A 359 1.28 -8.70 -18.82
CA ASP A 359 2.04 -7.50 -19.05
C ASP A 359 1.07 -6.36 -19.41
N PHE A 360 1.26 -5.21 -18.81
CA PHE A 360 0.44 -4.03 -19.02
C PHE A 360 1.33 -2.89 -19.56
N PRO A 361 1.64 -2.88 -20.85
CA PRO A 361 2.30 -1.75 -21.46
C PRO A 361 1.33 -0.55 -21.53
N VAL A 362 1.86 0.63 -21.29
CA VAL A 362 1.11 1.88 -21.42
C VAL A 362 1.46 2.61 -22.70
N GLY A 363 0.46 3.22 -23.34
CA GLY A 363 0.59 3.87 -24.62
C GLY A 363 0.79 5.39 -24.56
N PRO A 364 0.87 6.03 -25.73
CA PRO A 364 0.93 7.50 -25.85
C PRO A 364 -0.21 8.19 -25.09
N GLY A 365 0.10 9.31 -24.43
CA GLY A 365 -0.86 10.07 -23.63
C GLY A 365 -0.83 9.72 -22.13
N SER A 366 -0.08 8.70 -21.73
CA SER A 366 0.18 8.43 -20.32
C SER A 366 1.43 9.17 -19.84
N ILE A 367 1.49 9.44 -18.54
CA ILE A 367 2.68 10.03 -17.91
C ILE A 367 3.85 9.04 -17.96
N GLU A 368 3.57 7.76 -17.87
CA GLU A 368 4.55 6.68 -17.97
C GLU A 368 5.21 6.67 -19.35
N TYR A 369 4.43 6.89 -20.41
CA TYR A 369 4.97 6.99 -21.77
C TYR A 369 5.87 8.24 -21.94
N VAL A 370 5.51 9.35 -21.29
CA VAL A 370 6.34 10.58 -21.29
C VAL A 370 7.67 10.30 -20.59
N PHE A 371 7.67 9.61 -19.44
CA PHE A 371 8.91 9.28 -18.72
C PHE A 371 9.77 8.25 -19.47
N HIS A 372 9.15 7.27 -20.13
CA HIS A 372 9.87 6.33 -21.00
C HIS A 372 10.67 7.04 -22.09
N GLY A 373 10.14 8.11 -22.65
CA GLY A 373 10.81 8.96 -23.64
C GLY A 373 12.08 9.67 -23.13
N LEU A 374 12.32 9.71 -21.80
CA LEU A 374 13.54 10.27 -21.21
C LEU A 374 14.76 9.33 -21.31
N GLY A 375 14.57 8.12 -21.78
CA GLY A 375 15.61 7.13 -22.04
C GLY A 375 15.33 5.79 -21.34
N PRO A 376 15.54 4.67 -22.06
CA PRO A 376 15.24 3.34 -21.56
C PRO A 376 16.10 2.97 -20.33
N GLY A 377 15.52 2.18 -19.43
CA GLY A 377 16.19 1.60 -18.25
C GLY A 377 16.37 2.55 -17.07
N ALA A 378 15.82 3.75 -17.12
CA ALA A 378 15.96 4.72 -16.04
C ALA A 378 14.69 4.76 -15.17
N GLY A 379 14.86 4.54 -13.88
CA GLY A 379 13.88 5.04 -12.91
C GLY A 379 13.93 6.57 -12.86
N VAL A 380 12.78 7.19 -12.64
CA VAL A 380 12.65 8.65 -12.52
C VAL A 380 11.88 9.01 -11.27
N LEU A 381 12.41 9.92 -10.48
CA LEU A 381 11.66 10.66 -9.46
C LEU A 381 11.24 12.00 -10.06
N ALA A 382 9.94 12.28 -10.07
CA ALA A 382 9.36 13.54 -10.54
C ALA A 382 8.68 14.27 -9.37
N ASP A 383 9.11 15.52 -9.13
CA ASP A 383 8.40 16.47 -8.25
C ASP A 383 7.27 17.10 -9.05
N LEU A 384 6.04 16.76 -8.72
CA LEU A 384 4.85 17.22 -9.43
C LEU A 384 4.46 18.66 -9.08
N LYS A 385 5.05 19.25 -8.06
CA LYS A 385 4.89 20.69 -7.74
C LYS A 385 5.73 21.58 -8.62
N HIS A 386 6.58 20.99 -9.47
CA HIS A 386 7.37 21.76 -10.43
C HIS A 386 6.48 22.34 -11.54
N PRO A 387 6.67 23.61 -11.97
CA PRO A 387 5.84 24.31 -12.96
C PRO A 387 5.54 23.55 -14.26
N ARG A 388 6.44 22.68 -14.70
CA ARG A 388 6.22 21.87 -15.92
C ARG A 388 5.00 20.93 -15.82
N PHE A 389 4.62 20.52 -14.60
CA PHE A 389 3.47 19.66 -14.35
C PHE A 389 2.20 20.42 -13.93
N LEU A 390 2.35 21.75 -13.71
CA LEU A 390 1.27 22.64 -13.28
C LEU A 390 0.61 23.40 -14.45
N GLU A 391 0.85 22.99 -15.69
CA GLU A 391 0.19 23.62 -16.84
C GLU A 391 -1.33 23.39 -16.77
N PRO A 392 -2.15 24.44 -16.82
CA PRO A 392 -3.61 24.32 -16.73
C PRO A 392 -4.16 23.37 -17.80
N GLY A 393 -4.84 22.30 -17.36
CA GLY A 393 -5.48 21.34 -18.25
C GLY A 393 -4.56 20.22 -18.75
N ALA A 394 -3.32 20.12 -18.26
CA ALA A 394 -2.48 18.96 -18.52
C ALA A 394 -3.01 17.75 -17.77
N ALA A 395 -3.85 16.95 -18.41
CA ALA A 395 -4.32 15.67 -17.88
C ALA A 395 -3.49 14.54 -18.50
N TYR A 396 -3.02 13.63 -17.64
CA TYR A 396 -2.29 12.45 -18.05
C TYR A 396 -3.03 11.21 -17.62
N THR A 397 -2.91 10.13 -18.39
CA THR A 397 -3.29 8.81 -17.90
C THR A 397 -2.17 8.32 -16.96
N VAL A 398 -2.54 7.86 -15.77
CA VAL A 398 -1.65 7.18 -14.84
C VAL A 398 -2.23 5.78 -14.61
N GLY A 399 -1.58 4.77 -15.17
CA GLY A 399 -2.23 3.48 -15.30
C GLY A 399 -3.48 3.58 -16.19
N ALA A 400 -4.64 3.18 -15.68
CA ALA A 400 -5.92 3.30 -16.38
C ALA A 400 -6.73 4.57 -16.03
N VAL A 401 -6.13 5.49 -15.25
CA VAL A 401 -6.82 6.63 -14.65
C VAL A 401 -6.40 7.94 -15.33
N THR A 402 -7.37 8.71 -15.82
CA THR A 402 -7.10 10.06 -16.31
C THR A 402 -7.11 11.03 -15.14
N MET A 403 -6.02 11.76 -14.93
CA MET A 403 -5.85 12.66 -13.80
C MET A 403 -5.02 13.88 -14.16
N VAL A 404 -5.06 14.85 -13.30
CA VAL A 404 -4.11 15.96 -13.21
C VAL A 404 -3.10 15.57 -12.12
N PRO A 405 -1.89 15.11 -12.46
CA PRO A 405 -1.00 14.42 -11.52
C PRO A 405 -0.73 15.19 -10.23
N GLU A 406 -0.53 16.52 -10.31
CA GLU A 406 -0.26 17.38 -9.16
C GLU A 406 -1.45 17.54 -8.20
N GLU A 407 -2.68 17.22 -8.63
CA GLU A 407 -3.84 17.19 -7.75
C GLU A 407 -3.90 15.91 -6.92
N GLN A 408 -3.35 14.80 -7.44
CA GLN A 408 -3.40 13.48 -6.81
C GLN A 408 -2.15 13.16 -6.00
N PHE A 409 -0.97 13.53 -6.50
CA PHE A 409 0.31 13.16 -5.91
C PHE A 409 1.21 14.39 -5.70
N ASP A 410 2.16 14.30 -4.77
CA ASP A 410 3.24 15.27 -4.61
C ASP A 410 4.45 14.91 -5.48
N ALA A 411 4.67 13.59 -5.67
CA ALA A 411 5.70 13.07 -6.57
C ALA A 411 5.24 11.78 -7.24
N ILE A 412 5.93 11.45 -8.35
CA ILE A 412 5.87 10.13 -8.96
C ILE A 412 7.25 9.50 -8.95
N LEU A 413 7.30 8.23 -8.53
CA LEU A 413 8.42 7.32 -8.79
C LEU A 413 8.05 6.45 -9.98
N TYR A 414 8.72 6.68 -11.09
CA TYR A 414 8.55 5.94 -12.33
C TYR A 414 9.61 4.86 -12.47
N LEU A 415 9.19 3.69 -12.93
CA LEU A 415 10.05 2.58 -13.34
C LEU A 415 9.85 2.30 -14.83
N ASP A 416 10.93 2.04 -15.57
CA ASP A 416 10.79 1.63 -16.97
C ASP A 416 10.14 0.25 -17.07
N VAL A 417 10.59 -0.69 -16.24
CA VAL A 417 10.02 -2.03 -16.12
C VAL A 417 9.81 -2.38 -14.65
N SER A 418 8.64 -2.88 -14.30
CA SER A 418 8.34 -3.45 -12.99
C SER A 418 7.98 -4.93 -13.15
N PRO A 419 8.88 -5.86 -12.82
CA PRO A 419 8.65 -7.30 -12.91
C PRO A 419 7.58 -7.74 -11.90
N LYS A 420 6.97 -8.90 -12.15
CA LYS A 420 6.02 -9.46 -11.18
C LYS A 420 6.69 -9.81 -9.86
N MET A 421 5.92 -9.83 -8.78
CA MET A 421 6.39 -10.28 -7.46
C MET A 421 6.81 -11.76 -7.47
N HIS A 422 7.60 -12.15 -6.47
CA HIS A 422 7.93 -13.55 -6.21
C HIS A 422 7.02 -14.08 -5.08
N PRO A 423 5.89 -14.74 -5.42
CA PRO A 423 4.95 -15.21 -4.41
C PRO A 423 5.56 -16.29 -3.53
N LEU A 424 5.10 -16.38 -2.28
CA LEU A 424 5.55 -17.41 -1.37
C LEU A 424 4.91 -18.77 -1.72
N SER A 425 5.68 -19.86 -1.58
CA SER A 425 5.36 -21.20 -2.08
C SER A 425 4.14 -21.89 -1.41
N TRP A 426 3.53 -21.30 -0.39
CA TRP A 426 2.27 -21.83 0.20
C TRP A 426 1.00 -21.29 -0.45
N LEU A 427 1.12 -20.30 -1.35
CA LEU A 427 -0.01 -19.85 -2.13
C LEU A 427 -0.29 -20.97 -3.14
N PRO A 428 -1.42 -21.68 -3.04
CA PRO A 428 -1.70 -22.77 -3.95
C PRO A 428 -1.89 -22.23 -5.35
N CYS A 429 -1.39 -23.00 -6.32
CA CYS A 429 -1.84 -22.86 -7.69
C CYS A 429 -3.32 -23.28 -7.72
N GLN A 430 -4.23 -22.37 -7.95
CA GLN A 430 -5.63 -22.71 -8.23
C GLN A 430 -5.86 -22.88 -9.72
#